data_1f730d20b8d747d3e1d2c9d5ddb52ef3
#
_entry.id   1f730d20b8d747d3e1d2c9d5ddb52ef3
#
_cell.length_a   1.000
_cell.length_b   1.000
_cell.length_c   1.000
_cell.angle_alpha   90.00
_cell.angle_beta   90.00
_cell.angle_gamma   90.00
#
_symmetry.space_group_name_H-M   'P 1'
#
loop_
_entity.id
_entity.type
_entity.pdbx_description
1 polymer ?
#
loop_
_entity_poly.entity_id
_entity_poly.type
_entity_poly.pdbx_seq_one_letter_code
_entity_poly.pdbx_strand_id
1 'polypeptide(L)'
;MITNVSHDIKTPLTSILNYVGILRQTDPADPKVQDYLNILEEKAQRLKTLTEDVVEASKVSSGNISLEYMDLDLSEMIQQTQGELEEKFEARNLAIVTDLPTEPAVVHVDGRRMWRVLENIYGNAAKYAMPGTRVYATLKTDDTKVRFSLKNVSEHQLNIQADELTERFIRGDISRSTEGSGLGLSIAKSLTTMQGGTFDLYLDGDLFRVDITFPRVKAKGNAAGVTEELVEKSSSGVS
;
A
#
# COMPACT_ATOMS: atom_id res chain seq x y z
N MET A 1 22.64 14.38 4.44
CA MET A 1 22.63 15.14 3.17
C MET A 1 21.33 14.91 2.37
N ILE A 2 20.82 13.70 2.20
CA ILE A 2 19.58 13.39 1.44
C ILE A 2 18.31 13.94 2.11
N THR A 3 18.26 14.01 3.43
CA THR A 3 17.10 14.52 4.19
C THR A 3 16.81 16.01 3.91
N ASN A 4 17.85 16.81 3.68
CA ASN A 4 17.69 18.24 3.36
C ASN A 4 17.20 18.44 1.92
N VAL A 5 17.70 17.65 0.96
CA VAL A 5 17.26 17.72 -0.45
C VAL A 5 15.78 17.41 -0.59
N SER A 6 15.26 16.42 0.15
CA SER A 6 13.84 16.11 0.17
C SER A 6 12.97 17.27 0.65
N HIS A 7 13.38 17.89 1.76
CA HIS A 7 12.68 19.03 2.33
C HIS A 7 12.71 20.22 1.35
N ASP A 8 13.86 20.46 0.73
CA ASP A 8 14.08 21.60 -0.19
C ASP A 8 13.31 21.44 -1.53
N ILE A 9 13.02 20.20 -1.94
CA ILE A 9 12.15 19.91 -3.10
C ILE A 9 10.67 19.96 -2.70
N LYS A 10 10.30 19.43 -1.54
CA LYS A 10 8.90 19.35 -1.09
C LYS A 10 8.30 20.73 -0.81
N THR A 11 9.11 21.66 -0.30
CA THR A 11 8.69 23.02 0.06
C THR A 11 8.21 23.84 -1.15
N PRO A 12 9.01 24.03 -2.24
CA PRO A 12 8.54 24.78 -3.41
C PRO A 12 7.36 24.12 -4.11
N LEU A 13 7.32 22.78 -4.12
CA LEU A 13 6.22 22.04 -4.71
C LEU A 13 4.91 22.23 -3.94
N THR A 14 4.95 22.21 -2.61
CA THR A 14 3.79 22.53 -1.78
C THR A 14 3.33 23.96 -2.01
N SER A 15 4.25 24.90 -2.20
CA SER A 15 3.93 26.29 -2.54
C SER A 15 3.21 26.40 -3.89
N ILE A 16 3.69 25.69 -4.92
CA ILE A 16 3.04 25.63 -6.25
C ILE A 16 1.59 25.13 -6.11
N LEU A 17 1.37 24.02 -5.40
CA LEU A 17 0.03 23.47 -5.17
C LEU A 17 -0.89 24.47 -4.44
N ASN A 18 -0.37 25.20 -3.45
CA ASN A 18 -1.12 26.22 -2.73
C ASN A 18 -1.52 27.39 -3.64
N TYR A 19 -0.60 27.90 -4.48
CA TYR A 19 -0.89 28.96 -5.43
C TYR A 19 -1.90 28.53 -6.49
N VAL A 20 -1.79 27.31 -7.01
CA VAL A 20 -2.79 26.72 -7.92
C VAL A 20 -4.17 26.66 -7.24
N GLY A 21 -4.22 26.22 -5.97
CA GLY A 21 -5.46 26.19 -5.19
C GLY A 21 -6.10 27.59 -4.99
N ILE A 22 -5.27 28.62 -4.73
CA ILE A 22 -5.73 30.01 -4.62
C ILE A 22 -6.29 30.53 -5.95
N LEU A 23 -5.59 30.28 -7.06
CA LEU A 23 -6.01 30.69 -8.40
C LEU A 23 -7.33 30.03 -8.82
N ARG A 24 -7.58 28.78 -8.41
CA ARG A 24 -8.88 28.10 -8.65
C ARG A 24 -10.05 28.77 -7.91
N GLN A 25 -9.81 29.46 -6.80
CA GLN A 25 -10.85 30.16 -6.02
C GLN A 25 -11.15 31.54 -6.59
N THR A 26 -10.34 32.08 -7.48
CA THR A 26 -10.48 33.43 -8.06
C THR A 26 -11.35 33.48 -9.32
N ASP A 27 -12.09 32.43 -9.63
CA ASP A 27 -13.04 32.32 -10.75
C ASP A 27 -12.55 32.99 -12.03
N PRO A 28 -11.60 32.39 -12.75
CA PRO A 28 -11.12 32.93 -13.99
C PRO A 28 -12.25 32.89 -15.04
N ALA A 29 -12.57 34.00 -15.62
CA ALA A 29 -13.64 34.16 -16.61
C ALA A 29 -13.42 33.35 -17.90
N ASP A 30 -12.22 32.82 -18.12
CA ASP A 30 -11.91 31.99 -19.28
C ASP A 30 -11.83 30.50 -18.89
N PRO A 31 -12.70 29.62 -19.46
CA PRO A 31 -12.66 28.18 -19.23
C PRO A 31 -11.28 27.54 -19.50
N LYS A 32 -10.49 28.05 -20.43
CA LYS A 32 -9.15 27.56 -20.72
C LYS A 32 -8.18 27.75 -19.55
N VAL A 33 -8.39 28.78 -18.73
CA VAL A 33 -7.56 29.01 -17.55
C VAL A 33 -7.81 27.91 -16.50
N GLN A 34 -9.05 27.46 -16.35
CA GLN A 34 -9.38 26.33 -15.47
C GLN A 34 -8.72 25.03 -15.97
N ASP A 35 -8.72 24.78 -17.27
CA ASP A 35 -8.05 23.61 -17.86
C ASP A 35 -6.53 23.64 -17.58
N TYR A 36 -5.90 24.80 -17.76
CA TYR A 36 -4.47 24.95 -17.46
C TYR A 36 -4.17 24.78 -15.97
N LEU A 37 -5.01 25.29 -15.08
CA LEU A 37 -4.87 25.09 -13.64
C LEU A 37 -5.00 23.62 -13.24
N ASN A 38 -5.96 22.90 -13.82
CA ASN A 38 -6.11 21.46 -13.61
C ASN A 38 -4.85 20.68 -14.03
N ILE A 39 -4.30 21.02 -15.21
CA ILE A 39 -3.06 20.40 -15.71
C ILE A 39 -1.88 20.69 -14.77
N LEU A 40 -1.75 21.95 -14.31
CA LEU A 40 -0.67 22.34 -13.39
C LEU A 40 -0.78 21.60 -12.06
N GLU A 41 -1.98 21.49 -11.49
CA GLU A 41 -2.23 20.74 -10.25
C GLU A 41 -1.85 19.27 -10.41
N GLU A 42 -2.30 18.62 -11.49
CA GLU A 42 -1.95 17.24 -11.81
C GLU A 42 -0.43 17.04 -11.90
N LYS A 43 0.26 17.91 -12.65
CA LYS A 43 1.73 17.80 -12.81
C LYS A 43 2.49 18.10 -11.52
N ALA A 44 2.02 19.07 -10.72
CA ALA A 44 2.61 19.38 -9.42
C ALA A 44 2.41 18.22 -8.43
N GLN A 45 1.23 17.61 -8.39
CA GLN A 45 0.96 16.45 -7.55
C GLN A 45 1.80 15.25 -7.98
N ARG A 46 1.94 15.02 -9.28
CA ARG A 46 2.81 13.97 -9.81
C ARG A 46 4.27 14.16 -9.40
N LEU A 47 4.79 15.38 -9.54
CA LEU A 47 6.18 15.69 -9.14
C LEU A 47 6.38 15.48 -7.64
N LYS A 48 5.42 15.87 -6.81
CA LYS A 48 5.43 15.61 -5.36
C LYS A 48 5.56 14.11 -5.06
N THR A 49 4.71 13.27 -5.67
CA THR A 49 4.75 11.82 -5.49
C THR A 49 6.09 11.23 -5.93
N LEU A 50 6.61 11.66 -7.11
CA LEU A 50 7.92 11.22 -7.60
C LEU A 50 9.06 11.55 -6.62
N THR A 51 9.05 12.75 -6.04
CA THR A 51 10.09 13.15 -5.07
C THR A 51 9.98 12.39 -3.76
N GLU A 52 8.75 12.12 -3.29
CA GLU A 52 8.51 11.28 -2.11
C GLU A 52 9.00 9.86 -2.32
N ASP A 53 8.71 9.26 -3.48
CA ASP A 53 9.17 7.92 -3.87
C ASP A 53 10.71 7.83 -3.93
N VAL A 54 11.38 8.79 -4.57
CA VAL A 54 12.85 8.83 -4.66
C VAL A 54 13.48 8.93 -3.29
N VAL A 55 12.94 9.78 -2.41
CA VAL A 55 13.44 9.94 -1.05
C VAL A 55 13.22 8.66 -0.23
N GLU A 56 12.05 8.04 -0.35
CA GLU A 56 11.76 6.79 0.33
C GLU A 56 12.70 5.67 -0.16
N ALA A 57 12.84 5.50 -1.47
CA ALA A 57 13.77 4.54 -2.06
C ALA A 57 15.23 4.77 -1.60
N SER A 58 15.64 6.03 -1.43
CA SER A 58 16.95 6.38 -0.93
C SER A 58 17.13 6.03 0.56
N LYS A 59 16.12 6.31 1.41
CA LYS A 59 16.12 5.93 2.83
C LYS A 59 16.16 4.42 3.01
N VAL A 60 15.36 3.69 2.24
CA VAL A 60 15.37 2.22 2.20
C VAL A 60 16.76 1.68 1.84
N SER A 61 17.40 2.25 0.80
CA SER A 61 18.74 1.83 0.37
C SER A 61 19.83 2.07 1.39
N SER A 62 19.75 3.16 2.13
CA SER A 62 20.76 3.53 3.11
C SER A 62 20.57 2.84 4.47
N GLY A 63 19.51 2.04 4.65
CA GLY A 63 19.16 1.43 5.93
C GLY A 63 18.71 2.44 7.00
N ASN A 64 18.54 3.72 6.65
CA ASN A 64 18.17 4.79 7.57
C ASN A 64 16.65 4.94 7.76
N ILE A 65 15.96 3.81 7.94
CA ILE A 65 14.55 3.79 8.30
C ILE A 65 14.41 3.22 9.71
N SER A 66 13.87 4.02 10.62
CA SER A 66 13.36 3.50 11.89
C SER A 66 11.99 2.87 11.65
N LEU A 67 11.80 1.66 12.16
CA LEU A 67 10.53 0.94 12.10
C LEU A 67 9.87 0.98 13.49
N GLU A 68 8.59 1.36 13.51
CA GLU A 68 7.75 1.37 14.71
C GLU A 68 6.81 0.15 14.65
N TYR A 69 7.30 -0.98 15.15
CA TYR A 69 6.57 -2.24 15.11
C TYR A 69 5.36 -2.25 16.04
N MET A 70 4.25 -2.81 15.54
CA MET A 70 3.04 -3.08 16.30
C MET A 70 2.37 -4.35 15.79
N ASP A 71 1.56 -4.97 16.63
CA ASP A 71 0.68 -6.07 16.24
C ASP A 71 -0.55 -5.49 15.54
N LEU A 72 -0.82 -5.93 14.32
CA LEU A 72 -1.80 -5.34 13.42
C LEU A 72 -2.57 -6.45 12.69
N ASP A 73 -3.90 -6.33 12.61
CA ASP A 73 -4.70 -7.20 11.75
C ASP A 73 -4.61 -6.75 10.29
N LEU A 74 -4.00 -7.60 9.47
CA LEU A 74 -3.82 -7.31 8.04
C LEU A 74 -5.15 -7.32 7.28
N SER A 75 -6.19 -8.02 7.78
CA SER A 75 -7.54 -8.01 7.19
C SER A 75 -8.14 -6.60 7.25
N GLU A 76 -8.07 -5.94 8.40
CA GLU A 76 -8.58 -4.57 8.58
C GLU A 76 -7.84 -3.57 7.69
N MET A 77 -6.51 -3.66 7.64
CA MET A 77 -5.71 -2.77 6.81
C MET A 77 -5.99 -2.95 5.31
N ILE A 78 -6.20 -4.18 4.84
CA ILE A 78 -6.59 -4.45 3.45
C ILE A 78 -7.94 -3.80 3.13
N GLN A 79 -8.94 -3.96 4.00
CA GLN A 79 -10.27 -3.36 3.80
C GLN A 79 -10.20 -1.83 3.76
N GLN A 80 -9.44 -1.23 4.67
CA GLN A 80 -9.23 0.21 4.69
C GLN A 80 -8.54 0.70 3.41
N THR A 81 -7.48 0.02 2.94
CA THR A 81 -6.78 0.36 1.69
C THR A 81 -7.70 0.28 0.49
N GLN A 82 -8.58 -0.73 0.43
CA GLN A 82 -9.56 -0.87 -0.64
C GLN A 82 -10.55 0.28 -0.65
N GLY A 83 -11.08 0.68 0.52
CA GLY A 83 -12.00 1.82 0.62
C GLY A 83 -11.37 3.14 0.16
N GLU A 84 -10.12 3.41 0.53
CA GLU A 84 -9.43 4.64 0.11
C GLU A 84 -9.09 4.70 -1.39
N LEU A 85 -9.00 3.54 -2.05
CA LEU A 85 -8.68 3.46 -3.47
C LEU A 85 -9.89 3.16 -4.35
N GLU A 86 -11.10 3.03 -3.79
CA GLU A 86 -12.33 2.63 -4.48
C GLU A 86 -12.58 3.47 -5.75
N GLU A 87 -12.53 4.79 -5.66
CA GLU A 87 -12.71 5.70 -6.79
C GLU A 87 -11.75 5.43 -7.96
N LYS A 88 -10.49 5.03 -7.66
CA LYS A 88 -9.51 4.70 -8.70
C LYS A 88 -9.84 3.42 -9.45
N PHE A 89 -10.45 2.45 -8.76
CA PHE A 89 -10.90 1.20 -9.36
C PHE A 89 -12.18 1.43 -10.16
N GLU A 90 -13.13 2.18 -9.62
CA GLU A 90 -14.38 2.54 -10.31
C GLU A 90 -14.13 3.32 -11.60
N ALA A 91 -13.21 4.30 -11.58
CA ALA A 91 -12.84 5.10 -12.75
C ALA A 91 -12.36 4.25 -13.94
N ARG A 92 -11.91 3.02 -13.69
CA ARG A 92 -11.48 2.05 -14.71
C ARG A 92 -12.41 0.85 -14.85
N ASN A 93 -13.58 0.89 -14.21
CA ASN A 93 -14.54 -0.20 -14.19
C ASN A 93 -13.91 -1.53 -13.71
N LEU A 94 -13.05 -1.45 -12.69
CA LEU A 94 -12.41 -2.61 -12.07
C LEU A 94 -13.19 -3.05 -10.84
N ALA A 95 -13.51 -4.35 -10.73
CA ALA A 95 -14.15 -4.91 -9.56
C ALA A 95 -13.12 -5.60 -8.65
N ILE A 96 -13.04 -5.22 -7.38
CA ILE A 96 -12.20 -5.92 -6.40
C ILE A 96 -13.00 -7.10 -5.84
N VAL A 97 -12.42 -8.30 -5.94
CA VAL A 97 -12.95 -9.52 -5.34
C VAL A 97 -12.05 -9.90 -4.17
N THR A 98 -12.59 -9.79 -2.96
CA THR A 98 -11.85 -9.97 -1.73
C THR A 98 -12.20 -11.27 -1.03
N ASP A 99 -11.19 -12.06 -0.64
CA ASP A 99 -11.29 -13.29 0.13
C ASP A 99 -10.39 -13.18 1.36
N LEU A 100 -11.00 -12.94 2.53
CA LEU A 100 -10.31 -12.75 3.81
C LEU A 100 -10.71 -13.85 4.80
N PRO A 101 -9.79 -14.26 5.70
CA PRO A 101 -10.12 -15.21 6.76
C PRO A 101 -11.11 -14.59 7.75
N THR A 102 -11.90 -15.45 8.42
CA THR A 102 -12.80 -15.04 9.50
C THR A 102 -12.06 -14.73 10.80
N GLU A 103 -10.91 -15.36 11.00
CA GLU A 103 -10.05 -15.11 12.16
C GLU A 103 -9.08 -13.96 11.88
N PRO A 104 -8.68 -13.17 12.90
CA PRO A 104 -7.70 -12.11 12.74
C PRO A 104 -6.38 -12.61 12.16
N ALA A 105 -5.89 -11.91 11.15
CA ALA A 105 -4.62 -12.18 10.47
C ALA A 105 -3.53 -11.27 11.03
N VAL A 106 -3.13 -11.50 12.30
CA VAL A 106 -2.22 -10.61 13.03
C VAL A 106 -0.77 -10.81 12.59
N VAL A 107 -0.11 -9.71 12.25
CA VAL A 107 1.32 -9.63 11.91
C VAL A 107 2.01 -8.55 12.75
N HIS A 108 3.32 -8.69 12.98
CA HIS A 108 4.13 -7.70 13.71
C HIS A 108 4.91 -6.83 12.74
N VAL A 109 4.37 -5.65 12.43
CA VAL A 109 4.87 -4.76 11.37
C VAL A 109 4.74 -3.28 11.76
N ASP A 110 5.40 -2.40 11.00
CA ASP A 110 5.15 -0.95 11.06
C ASP A 110 3.91 -0.61 10.23
N GLY A 111 2.87 -0.12 10.87
CA GLY A 111 1.58 0.15 10.23
C GLY A 111 1.68 1.14 9.07
N ARG A 112 2.47 2.21 9.20
CA ARG A 112 2.68 3.20 8.12
C ARG A 112 3.40 2.59 6.92
N ARG A 113 4.41 1.74 7.18
CA ARG A 113 5.17 1.09 6.12
C ARG A 113 4.35 0.01 5.43
N MET A 114 3.57 -0.74 6.20
CA MET A 114 2.66 -1.74 5.63
C MET A 114 1.55 -1.10 4.79
N TRP A 115 0.98 0.02 5.26
CA TRP A 115 0.07 0.84 4.47
C TRP A 115 0.69 1.20 3.11
N ARG A 116 1.92 1.74 3.11
CA ARG A 116 2.64 2.12 1.89
C ARG A 116 2.89 0.94 0.94
N VAL A 117 3.14 -0.24 1.50
CA VAL A 117 3.25 -1.49 0.72
C VAL A 117 1.94 -1.77 -0.01
N LEU A 118 0.82 -1.80 0.71
CA LEU A 118 -0.49 -2.06 0.13
C LEU A 118 -0.89 -0.98 -0.90
N GLU A 119 -0.71 0.29 -0.57
CA GLU A 119 -0.97 1.41 -1.49
C GLU A 119 -0.22 1.26 -2.82
N ASN A 120 1.06 0.87 -2.79
CA ASN A 120 1.86 0.65 -3.99
C ASN A 120 1.33 -0.53 -4.83
N ILE A 121 0.92 -1.63 -4.19
CA ILE A 121 0.45 -2.82 -4.90
C ILE A 121 -0.95 -2.60 -5.48
N TYR A 122 -1.88 -2.07 -4.68
CA TYR A 122 -3.24 -1.75 -5.14
C TYR A 122 -3.23 -0.64 -6.19
N GLY A 123 -2.41 0.41 -5.98
CA GLY A 123 -2.23 1.49 -6.96
C GLY A 123 -1.66 0.98 -8.28
N ASN A 124 -0.75 -0.01 -8.25
CA ASN A 124 -0.26 -0.67 -9.45
C ASN A 124 -1.38 -1.44 -10.16
N ALA A 125 -2.19 -2.21 -9.42
CA ALA A 125 -3.34 -2.92 -10.00
C ALA A 125 -4.37 -1.96 -10.59
N ALA A 126 -4.77 -0.90 -9.86
CA ALA A 126 -5.70 0.11 -10.35
C ALA A 126 -5.23 0.77 -11.65
N LYS A 127 -3.92 0.91 -11.82
CA LYS A 127 -3.31 1.59 -12.97
C LYS A 127 -3.14 0.71 -14.20
N TYR A 128 -2.74 -0.55 -14.00
CA TYR A 128 -2.30 -1.42 -15.09
C TYR A 128 -3.21 -2.61 -15.35
N ALA A 129 -4.24 -2.86 -14.51
CA ALA A 129 -5.22 -3.89 -14.82
C ALA A 129 -6.04 -3.54 -16.05
N MET A 130 -6.44 -4.55 -16.81
CA MET A 130 -7.33 -4.41 -17.96
C MET A 130 -8.68 -3.86 -17.50
N PRO A 131 -9.15 -2.71 -18.04
CA PRO A 131 -10.43 -2.13 -17.68
C PRO A 131 -11.59 -3.12 -17.85
N GLY A 132 -12.58 -3.04 -16.96
CA GLY A 132 -13.74 -3.92 -16.99
C GLY A 132 -13.49 -5.34 -16.45
N THR A 133 -12.33 -5.60 -15.86
CA THR A 133 -11.97 -6.90 -15.28
C THR A 133 -12.00 -6.91 -13.75
N ARG A 134 -11.55 -8.01 -13.15
CA ARG A 134 -11.50 -8.19 -11.69
C ARG A 134 -10.08 -8.16 -11.18
N VAL A 135 -9.92 -7.57 -10.00
CA VAL A 135 -8.70 -7.65 -9.19
C VAL A 135 -9.00 -8.52 -7.98
N TYR A 136 -8.24 -9.59 -7.80
CA TYR A 136 -8.47 -10.55 -6.72
C TYR A 136 -7.48 -10.29 -5.57
N ALA A 137 -8.03 -10.00 -4.40
CA ALA A 137 -7.30 -9.81 -3.17
C ALA A 137 -7.61 -10.97 -2.21
N THR A 138 -6.64 -11.80 -1.93
CA THR A 138 -6.82 -12.98 -1.09
C THR A 138 -5.85 -12.94 0.08
N LEU A 139 -6.35 -13.06 1.30
CA LEU A 139 -5.56 -13.21 2.51
C LEU A 139 -5.76 -14.61 3.09
N LYS A 140 -4.69 -15.34 3.30
CA LYS A 140 -4.71 -16.68 3.92
C LYS A 140 -3.78 -16.73 5.10
N THR A 141 -4.21 -17.47 6.12
CA THR A 141 -3.43 -17.71 7.33
C THR A 141 -3.22 -19.20 7.51
N ASP A 142 -2.06 -19.59 7.98
CA ASP A 142 -1.78 -20.89 8.57
C ASP A 142 -1.26 -20.70 10.00
N ASP A 143 -0.77 -21.77 10.65
CA ASP A 143 -0.28 -21.73 12.02
C ASP A 143 0.92 -20.79 12.23
N THR A 144 1.66 -20.47 11.17
CA THR A 144 2.96 -19.78 11.23
C THR A 144 3.03 -18.53 10.36
N LYS A 145 2.16 -18.41 9.37
CA LYS A 145 2.26 -17.37 8.33
C LYS A 145 0.93 -16.74 8.00
N VAL A 146 1.01 -15.50 7.60
CA VAL A 146 -0.06 -14.73 6.95
C VAL A 146 0.41 -14.41 5.55
N ARG A 147 -0.35 -14.79 4.53
CA ARG A 147 -0.04 -14.54 3.12
C ARG A 147 -1.14 -13.73 2.47
N PHE A 148 -0.77 -12.57 1.97
CA PHE A 148 -1.61 -11.75 1.10
C PHE A 148 -1.21 -11.93 -0.35
N SER A 149 -2.19 -12.10 -1.24
CA SER A 149 -2.02 -12.22 -2.69
C SER A 149 -2.92 -11.24 -3.41
N LEU A 150 -2.35 -10.37 -4.25
CA LEU A 150 -3.11 -9.52 -5.18
C LEU A 150 -2.80 -9.94 -6.61
N LYS A 151 -3.83 -10.17 -7.43
CA LYS A 151 -3.68 -10.57 -8.82
C LYS A 151 -4.70 -9.91 -9.73
N ASN A 152 -4.24 -9.58 -10.92
CA ASN A 152 -5.06 -8.99 -11.98
C ASN A 152 -4.56 -9.41 -13.37
N VAL A 153 -5.41 -9.26 -14.36
CA VAL A 153 -5.00 -9.32 -15.78
C VAL A 153 -4.49 -7.95 -16.16
N SER A 154 -3.30 -7.88 -16.77
CA SER A 154 -2.70 -6.63 -17.25
C SER A 154 -3.38 -6.17 -18.53
N GLU A 155 -3.56 -4.85 -18.69
CA GLU A 155 -4.05 -4.24 -19.93
C GLU A 155 -3.08 -4.46 -21.11
N HIS A 156 -1.79 -4.56 -20.78
CA HIS A 156 -0.73 -4.73 -21.77
C HIS A 156 0.06 -6.00 -21.51
N GLN A 157 0.57 -6.59 -22.58
CA GLN A 157 1.39 -7.78 -22.48
C GLN A 157 2.65 -7.52 -21.64
N LEU A 158 2.90 -8.40 -20.69
CA LEU A 158 4.04 -8.31 -19.78
C LEU A 158 5.26 -9.02 -20.40
N ASN A 159 5.98 -8.32 -21.30
CA ASN A 159 7.19 -8.83 -21.96
C ASN A 159 8.47 -8.56 -21.14
N ILE A 160 8.40 -8.73 -19.83
CA ILE A 160 9.47 -8.42 -18.88
C ILE A 160 9.54 -9.52 -17.84
N GLN A 161 10.73 -9.79 -17.31
CA GLN A 161 10.87 -10.76 -16.21
C GLN A 161 10.41 -10.14 -14.88
N ALA A 162 9.88 -10.99 -13.98
CA ALA A 162 9.38 -10.54 -12.68
C ALA A 162 10.45 -9.83 -11.85
N ASP A 163 11.69 -10.29 -11.89
CA ASP A 163 12.80 -9.66 -11.19
C ASP A 163 13.10 -8.26 -11.70
N GLU A 164 13.04 -8.06 -13.01
CA GLU A 164 13.25 -6.75 -13.61
C GLU A 164 12.18 -5.74 -13.16
N LEU A 165 10.90 -6.12 -13.03
CA LEU A 165 9.84 -5.22 -12.56
C LEU A 165 10.01 -4.77 -11.10
N THR A 166 10.77 -5.51 -10.31
CA THR A 166 11.07 -5.14 -8.91
C THR A 166 12.38 -4.39 -8.76
N GLU A 167 13.18 -4.27 -9.82
CA GLU A 167 14.35 -3.40 -9.83
C GLU A 167 13.95 -1.91 -9.89
N ARG A 168 14.84 -1.06 -9.41
CA ARG A 168 14.57 0.38 -9.34
C ARG A 168 14.59 1.02 -10.71
N PHE A 169 13.66 1.94 -10.94
CA PHE A 169 13.56 2.72 -12.18
C PHE A 169 13.31 1.93 -13.46
N ILE A 170 13.01 0.62 -13.35
CA ILE A 170 12.62 -0.15 -14.51
C ILE A 170 11.13 0.05 -14.78
N ARG A 171 10.84 0.46 -15.98
CA ARG A 171 9.50 0.53 -16.56
C ARG A 171 9.49 -0.38 -17.77
N GLY A 172 8.49 -1.23 -17.90
CA GLY A 172 8.24 -1.90 -19.17
C GLY A 172 8.10 -0.86 -20.29
N ASP A 173 8.43 -1.20 -21.53
CA ASP A 173 8.44 -0.24 -22.66
C ASP A 173 7.13 0.54 -22.82
N ILE A 174 6.00 -0.04 -22.47
CA ILE A 174 4.66 0.56 -22.56
C ILE A 174 4.40 1.51 -21.38
N SER A 175 4.99 1.28 -20.21
CA SER A 175 4.80 2.14 -19.04
C SER A 175 5.57 3.46 -19.09
N ARG A 176 6.38 3.69 -20.12
CA ARG A 176 7.07 4.98 -20.32
C ARG A 176 6.11 6.12 -20.61
N SER A 177 4.96 5.82 -21.22
CA SER A 177 3.90 6.79 -21.53
C SER A 177 2.87 6.92 -20.40
N THR A 178 2.85 6.01 -19.42
CA THR A 178 1.90 6.02 -18.30
C THR A 178 2.47 6.73 -17.08
N GLU A 179 1.60 7.28 -16.25
CA GLU A 179 1.98 7.97 -15.01
C GLU A 179 2.62 7.03 -13.98
N GLY A 180 3.72 7.47 -13.31
CA GLY A 180 4.33 6.75 -12.19
C GLY A 180 5.85 6.88 -12.16
N SER A 181 6.45 6.65 -10.98
CA SER A 181 7.90 6.69 -10.76
C SER A 181 8.64 5.46 -11.30
N GLY A 182 7.94 4.34 -11.45
CA GLY A 182 8.56 3.03 -11.64
C GLY A 182 9.24 2.48 -10.37
N LEU A 183 9.01 3.13 -9.23
CA LEU A 183 9.61 2.76 -7.94
C LEU A 183 8.66 2.02 -7.01
N GLY A 184 7.33 2.08 -7.25
CA GLY A 184 6.34 1.58 -6.31
C GLY A 184 6.52 0.11 -5.93
N LEU A 185 6.75 -0.80 -6.89
CA LEU A 185 6.98 -2.21 -6.60
C LEU A 185 8.31 -2.46 -5.89
N SER A 186 9.38 -1.75 -6.25
CA SER A 186 10.68 -1.85 -5.59
C SER A 186 10.63 -1.33 -4.15
N ILE A 187 9.87 -0.26 -3.89
CA ILE A 187 9.61 0.27 -2.55
C ILE A 187 8.80 -0.77 -1.76
N ALA A 188 7.71 -1.31 -2.32
CA ALA A 188 6.89 -2.31 -1.65
C ALA A 188 7.70 -3.55 -1.27
N LYS A 189 8.52 -4.10 -2.20
CA LYS A 189 9.43 -5.23 -1.94
C LYS A 189 10.41 -4.91 -0.81
N SER A 190 11.04 -3.76 -0.87
CA SER A 190 12.05 -3.37 0.11
C SER A 190 11.44 -3.15 1.51
N LEU A 191 10.30 -2.46 1.61
CA LEU A 191 9.59 -2.24 2.88
C LEU A 191 9.06 -3.55 3.47
N THR A 192 8.58 -4.48 2.64
CA THR A 192 8.17 -5.81 3.09
C THR A 192 9.35 -6.58 3.68
N THR A 193 10.48 -6.62 2.96
CA THR A 193 11.69 -7.33 3.40
C THR A 193 12.29 -6.74 4.67
N MET A 194 12.32 -5.41 4.79
CA MET A 194 12.82 -4.74 6.00
C MET A 194 11.99 -5.07 7.25
N GLN A 195 10.72 -5.37 7.08
CA GLN A 195 9.81 -5.77 8.16
C GLN A 195 9.81 -7.30 8.41
N GLY A 196 10.73 -8.04 7.79
CA GLY A 196 10.87 -9.48 7.98
C GLY A 196 9.91 -10.32 7.15
N GLY A 197 9.19 -9.73 6.20
CA GLY A 197 8.35 -10.42 5.24
C GLY A 197 9.08 -10.85 3.97
N THR A 198 8.38 -11.62 3.12
CA THR A 198 8.80 -11.94 1.75
C THR A 198 7.85 -11.29 0.75
N PHE A 199 8.39 -10.91 -0.41
CA PHE A 199 7.66 -10.30 -1.51
C PHE A 199 8.00 -11.05 -2.79
N ASP A 200 7.03 -11.74 -3.36
CA ASP A 200 7.19 -12.55 -4.55
C ASP A 200 6.29 -12.01 -5.67
N LEU A 201 6.86 -11.83 -6.86
CA LEU A 201 6.16 -11.37 -8.05
C LEU A 201 6.11 -12.50 -9.08
N TYR A 202 4.93 -12.74 -9.62
CA TYR A 202 4.68 -13.75 -10.65
C TYR A 202 4.04 -13.10 -11.87
N LEU A 203 4.58 -13.40 -13.02
CA LEU A 203 4.08 -13.02 -14.33
C LEU A 203 3.83 -14.27 -15.15
N ASP A 204 2.62 -14.41 -15.69
CA ASP A 204 2.28 -15.53 -16.58
C ASP A 204 1.36 -14.98 -17.70
N GLY A 205 1.96 -14.76 -18.88
CA GLY A 205 1.30 -14.03 -19.97
C GLY A 205 0.88 -12.63 -19.50
N ASP A 206 -0.43 -12.38 -19.48
CA ASP A 206 -1.01 -11.12 -19.02
C ASP A 206 -1.39 -11.15 -17.54
N LEU A 207 -1.17 -12.26 -16.83
CA LEU A 207 -1.46 -12.38 -15.41
C LEU A 207 -0.32 -11.76 -14.60
N PHE A 208 -0.68 -10.77 -13.79
CA PHE A 208 0.17 -10.16 -12.77
C PHE A 208 -0.27 -10.63 -11.38
N ARG A 209 0.66 -11.11 -10.56
CA ARG A 209 0.38 -11.51 -9.19
C ARG A 209 1.53 -11.11 -8.27
N VAL A 210 1.20 -10.50 -7.14
CA VAL A 210 2.11 -10.23 -6.03
C VAL A 210 1.65 -11.04 -4.82
N ASP A 211 2.59 -11.77 -4.20
CA ASP A 211 2.39 -12.41 -2.90
C ASP A 211 3.28 -11.74 -1.86
N ILE A 212 2.69 -11.41 -0.71
CA ILE A 212 3.40 -10.92 0.47
C ILE A 212 3.15 -11.89 1.61
N THR A 213 4.22 -12.30 2.29
CA THR A 213 4.10 -13.23 3.41
C THR A 213 4.84 -12.70 4.63
N PHE A 214 4.18 -12.74 5.78
CA PHE A 214 4.74 -12.41 7.09
C PHE A 214 4.59 -13.56 8.07
N PRO A 215 5.45 -13.66 9.10
CA PRO A 215 5.20 -14.52 10.25
C PRO A 215 3.88 -14.13 10.94
N ARG A 216 3.05 -15.13 11.26
CA ARG A 216 1.81 -14.91 12.04
C ARG A 216 2.14 -14.69 13.50
N VAL A 217 1.61 -13.63 14.08
CA VAL A 217 1.58 -13.45 15.55
C VAL A 217 0.36 -14.20 16.08
N LYS A 218 0.57 -15.17 16.96
CA LYS A 218 -0.57 -15.80 17.66
C LYS A 218 -1.22 -14.74 18.52
N ALA A 219 -2.51 -14.49 18.33
CA ALA A 219 -3.28 -13.65 19.24
C ALA A 219 -3.03 -14.17 20.66
N LYS A 220 -2.55 -13.33 21.56
CA LYS A 220 -2.49 -13.67 22.99
C LYS A 220 -3.92 -13.97 23.39
N GLY A 221 -4.22 -15.24 23.63
CA GLY A 221 -5.53 -15.66 24.09
C GLY A 221 -5.89 -14.78 25.30
N ASN A 222 -7.02 -14.14 25.23
CA ASN A 222 -7.60 -13.45 26.37
C ASN A 222 -7.78 -14.52 27.42
N ALA A 223 -6.89 -14.57 28.41
CA ALA A 223 -7.05 -15.40 29.63
C ALA A 223 -8.21 -14.81 30.42
N ALA A 224 -9.44 -15.03 29.94
CA ALA A 224 -10.65 -14.93 30.72
C ALA A 224 -10.75 -16.21 31.56
N GLY A 225 -9.93 -16.29 32.58
CA GLY A 225 -9.88 -17.41 33.53
C GLY A 225 -9.44 -16.93 34.89
N VAL A 226 -10.21 -16.02 35.47
CA VAL A 226 -10.14 -15.78 36.94
C VAL A 226 -11.55 -15.49 37.37
N THR A 227 -12.17 -16.46 38.00
CA THR A 227 -13.01 -16.34 39.20
C THR A 227 -13.93 -17.56 39.35
N GLU A 228 -13.36 -18.67 39.79
CA GLU A 228 -14.14 -19.76 40.40
C GLU A 228 -13.43 -20.27 41.67
N GLU A 229 -12.93 -19.38 42.54
CA GLU A 229 -12.27 -19.80 43.77
C GLU A 229 -12.61 -18.89 44.96
N LEU A 230 -13.85 -18.42 45.10
CA LEU A 230 -14.31 -17.64 46.25
C LEU A 230 -15.74 -17.95 46.72
N VAL A 231 -16.27 -19.14 46.47
CA VAL A 231 -17.61 -19.51 46.98
C VAL A 231 -17.58 -20.68 47.98
N GLU A 232 -16.44 -21.25 48.33
CA GLU A 232 -16.40 -22.43 49.21
C GLU A 232 -15.84 -22.19 50.63
N LYS A 233 -15.91 -20.96 51.15
CA LYS A 233 -15.51 -20.68 52.57
C LYS A 233 -16.53 -19.90 53.41
N SER A 234 -17.82 -20.03 53.15
CA SER A 234 -18.83 -19.41 54.03
C SER A 234 -19.96 -20.32 54.49
N SER A 235 -19.72 -21.64 54.59
CA SER A 235 -20.71 -22.55 55.12
C SER A 235 -20.15 -23.59 56.14
N SER A 236 -19.28 -23.15 57.02
CA SER A 236 -18.96 -24.01 58.19
C SER A 236 -18.60 -23.13 59.40
N GLY A 237 -19.64 -22.72 60.15
CA GLY A 237 -19.39 -21.97 61.35
C GLY A 237 -20.66 -21.48 62.08
N VAL A 238 -21.61 -22.38 62.38
CA VAL A 238 -22.58 -22.17 63.49
C VAL A 238 -22.93 -23.53 64.02
N SER A 239 -22.39 -23.84 65.13
CA SER A 239 -22.97 -24.61 66.27
C SER A 239 -22.09 -24.46 67.50
#